data_231f09263732f69f3b34c619079604ab
#
_entry.id   231f09263732f69f3b34c619079604ab
#
_cell.length_a   1.000
_cell.length_b   1.000
_cell.length_c   1.000
_cell.angle_alpha   90.00
_cell.angle_beta   90.00
_cell.angle_gamma   90.00
#
_symmetry.space_group_name_H-M   'P 1'
#
loop_
_entity.id
_entity.type
_entity.pdbx_description
1 polymer ?
#
loop_
_entity_poly.entity_id
_entity_poly.type
_entity_poly.pdbx_seq_one_letter_code
_entity_poly.pdbx_strand_id
1 'polypeptide(L)'
;MEIDIIKQAINLYLKNKGYNRIELRTAMFDMDGVLFDSMKNHAYSWHETMKNFGMFLPYEEAFMHEGRTGAGTINIVSRRDRGHEATQEEITEIYAFKSGLFNTLPEAKRMPGAYELLCKVKSSGITPMVVTGSGQKSLLERLQHNFPQIFNQELMVTA
;
A
#
# COMPACT_ATOMS: atom_id res chain seq x y z
N MET A 1 -23.92 10.28 16.60
CA MET A 1 -24.52 10.11 15.26
C MET A 1 -23.70 9.15 14.40
N GLU A 2 -22.40 9.38 14.12
CA GLU A 2 -21.59 8.42 13.32
C GLU A 2 -21.42 7.03 13.95
N ILE A 3 -21.17 6.97 15.26
CA ILE A 3 -21.02 5.69 16.01
C ILE A 3 -22.29 4.84 15.94
N ASP A 4 -23.46 5.46 15.96
CA ASP A 4 -24.74 4.75 15.92
C ASP A 4 -25.00 4.14 14.52
N ILE A 5 -24.61 4.83 13.46
CA ILE A 5 -24.68 4.31 12.09
C ILE A 5 -23.78 3.08 11.94
N ILE A 6 -22.55 3.14 12.45
CA ILE A 6 -21.62 2.00 12.42
C ILE A 6 -22.17 0.81 13.20
N LYS A 7 -22.72 1.02 14.40
CA LYS A 7 -23.35 -0.04 15.19
C LYS A 7 -24.56 -0.67 14.47
N GLN A 8 -25.40 0.13 13.83
CA GLN A 8 -26.52 -0.36 13.04
C GLN A 8 -26.05 -1.21 11.85
N ALA A 9 -25.02 -0.75 11.13
CA ALA A 9 -24.45 -1.50 10.01
C ALA A 9 -23.86 -2.85 10.46
N ILE A 10 -23.12 -2.87 11.59
CA ILE A 10 -22.59 -4.11 12.18
C ILE A 10 -23.73 -5.06 12.57
N ASN A 11 -24.77 -4.59 13.25
CA ASN A 11 -25.89 -5.41 13.66
C ASN A 11 -26.65 -5.99 12.46
N LEU A 12 -26.83 -5.20 11.40
CA LEU A 12 -27.44 -5.65 10.15
C LEU A 12 -26.59 -6.74 9.49
N TYR A 13 -25.27 -6.54 9.42
CA TYR A 13 -24.33 -7.55 8.88
C TYR A 13 -24.41 -8.86 9.67
N LEU A 14 -24.35 -8.80 11.00
CA LEU A 14 -24.45 -9.98 11.87
C LEU A 14 -25.75 -10.74 11.62
N LYS A 15 -26.87 -10.02 11.61
CA LYS A 15 -28.20 -10.59 11.35
C LYS A 15 -28.26 -11.27 9.97
N ASN A 16 -27.77 -10.60 8.92
CA ASN A 16 -27.84 -11.12 7.56
C ASN A 16 -26.94 -12.36 7.36
N LYS A 17 -25.85 -12.47 8.13
CA LYS A 17 -24.91 -13.61 8.05
C LYS A 17 -25.22 -14.71 9.08
N GLY A 18 -26.17 -14.52 9.97
CA GLY A 18 -26.47 -15.45 11.06
C GLY A 18 -25.36 -15.56 12.11
N TYR A 19 -24.55 -14.50 12.28
CA TYR A 19 -23.48 -14.47 13.25
C TYR A 19 -23.96 -13.82 14.56
N ASN A 20 -23.54 -14.38 15.68
CA ASN A 20 -23.87 -13.85 17.00
C ASN A 20 -22.98 -12.67 17.42
N ARG A 21 -21.73 -12.63 16.90
CA ARG A 21 -20.75 -11.58 17.22
C ARG A 21 -19.67 -11.49 16.16
N ILE A 22 -18.97 -10.36 16.13
CA ILE A 22 -17.69 -10.19 15.44
C ILE A 22 -16.59 -10.29 16.49
N GLU A 23 -15.58 -11.11 16.23
CA GLU A 23 -14.38 -11.22 17.04
C GLU A 23 -13.18 -10.79 16.17
N LEU A 24 -12.74 -9.56 16.35
CA LEU A 24 -11.59 -9.02 15.64
C LEU A 24 -10.32 -9.49 16.36
N ARG A 25 -9.47 -10.26 15.66
CA ARG A 25 -8.17 -10.74 16.18
C ARG A 25 -7.00 -10.02 15.54
N THR A 26 -7.18 -9.57 14.29
CA THR A 26 -6.11 -8.96 13.51
C THR A 26 -6.67 -7.76 12.72
N ALA A 27 -5.87 -6.71 12.66
CA ALA A 27 -6.08 -5.57 11.76
C ALA A 27 -4.92 -5.51 10.77
N MET A 28 -5.23 -5.65 9.49
CA MET A 28 -4.26 -5.59 8.40
C MET A 28 -4.18 -4.17 7.86
N PHE A 29 -2.97 -3.62 7.80
CA PHE A 29 -2.68 -2.28 7.31
C PHE A 29 -1.85 -2.37 6.04
N ASP A 30 -2.26 -1.66 5.01
CA ASP A 30 -1.37 -1.37 3.90
C ASP A 30 -0.32 -0.34 4.32
N MET A 31 0.73 -0.22 3.56
CA MET A 31 1.85 0.66 3.89
C MET A 31 1.73 2.01 3.20
N ASP A 32 1.61 2.01 1.89
CA ASP A 32 1.69 3.22 1.08
C ASP A 32 0.33 3.95 1.07
N GLY A 33 0.34 5.22 1.46
CA GLY A 33 -0.89 6.00 1.62
C GLY A 33 -1.71 5.68 2.88
N VAL A 34 -1.32 4.68 3.68
CA VAL A 34 -1.98 4.28 4.94
C VAL A 34 -1.07 4.48 6.15
N LEU A 35 0.09 3.85 6.17
CA LEU A 35 1.08 4.05 7.24
C LEU A 35 2.05 5.18 6.92
N PHE A 36 2.39 5.37 5.65
CA PHE A 36 3.28 6.42 5.17
C PHE A 36 2.62 7.28 4.10
N ASP A 37 2.88 8.59 4.11
CA ASP A 37 2.47 9.54 3.07
C ASP A 37 3.41 9.45 1.86
N SER A 38 3.44 8.27 1.23
CA SER A 38 4.36 7.91 0.14
C SER A 38 3.76 8.03 -1.25
N MET A 39 2.44 8.23 -1.36
CA MET A 39 1.75 8.19 -2.65
C MET A 39 2.24 9.23 -3.65
N LYS A 40 2.64 10.42 -3.19
CA LYS A 40 3.23 11.46 -4.05
C LYS A 40 4.55 11.01 -4.67
N ASN A 41 5.38 10.32 -3.89
CA ASN A 41 6.64 9.75 -4.36
C ASN A 41 6.39 8.62 -5.38
N HIS A 42 5.40 7.76 -5.13
CA HIS A 42 5.00 6.72 -6.07
C HIS A 42 4.50 7.32 -7.39
N ALA A 43 3.60 8.29 -7.32
CA ALA A 43 3.04 8.95 -8.51
C ALA A 43 4.12 9.65 -9.35
N TYR A 44 5.02 10.37 -8.69
CA TYR A 44 6.16 11.02 -9.36
C TYR A 44 7.08 9.98 -10.03
N SER A 45 7.45 8.94 -9.28
CA SER A 45 8.35 7.90 -9.81
C SER A 45 7.74 7.16 -11.00
N TRP A 46 6.46 6.82 -10.96
CA TRP A 46 5.76 6.20 -12.06
C TRP A 46 5.67 7.12 -13.28
N HIS A 47 5.28 8.39 -13.10
CA HIS A 47 5.19 9.38 -14.16
C HIS A 47 6.52 9.54 -14.91
N GLU A 48 7.60 9.82 -14.18
CA GLU A 48 8.92 10.02 -14.78
C GLU A 48 9.49 8.73 -15.37
N THR A 49 9.22 7.58 -14.77
CA THR A 49 9.63 6.29 -15.32
C THR A 49 8.97 6.04 -16.67
N MET A 50 7.64 6.13 -16.74
CA MET A 50 6.94 5.88 -18.00
C MET A 50 7.39 6.84 -19.12
N LYS A 51 7.59 8.11 -18.79
CA LYS A 51 8.14 9.11 -19.70
C LYS A 51 9.53 8.72 -20.20
N ASN A 52 10.42 8.23 -19.34
CA ASN A 52 11.77 7.78 -19.73
C ASN A 52 11.74 6.60 -20.72
N PHE A 53 10.74 5.74 -20.62
CA PHE A 53 10.54 4.60 -21.52
C PHE A 53 9.60 4.89 -22.71
N GLY A 54 9.32 6.17 -23.01
CA GLY A 54 8.50 6.58 -24.15
C GLY A 54 7.03 6.25 -24.03
N MET A 55 6.54 6.07 -22.78
CA MET A 55 5.14 5.85 -22.44
C MET A 55 4.61 7.03 -21.62
N PHE A 56 3.29 7.18 -21.56
CA PHE A 56 2.66 8.28 -20.84
C PHE A 56 1.75 7.78 -19.72
N LEU A 57 2.11 8.10 -18.49
CA LEU A 57 1.26 7.91 -17.31
C LEU A 57 1.10 9.26 -16.58
N PRO A 58 -0.06 9.91 -16.66
CA PRO A 58 -0.32 11.14 -15.90
C PRO A 58 -0.06 10.93 -14.41
N TYR A 59 0.45 11.96 -13.75
CA TYR A 59 0.72 11.92 -12.31
C TYR A 59 -0.53 11.53 -11.50
N GLU A 60 -1.68 12.08 -11.85
CA GLU A 60 -2.95 11.81 -11.19
C GLU A 60 -3.45 10.38 -11.44
N GLU A 61 -3.17 9.83 -12.62
CA GLU A 61 -3.56 8.46 -12.97
C GLU A 61 -2.77 7.43 -12.16
N ALA A 62 -1.54 7.75 -11.75
CA ALA A 62 -0.72 6.84 -10.96
C ALA A 62 -1.40 6.42 -9.64
N PHE A 63 -2.22 7.30 -9.05
CA PHE A 63 -3.01 6.97 -7.86
C PHE A 63 -4.08 5.91 -8.12
N MET A 64 -4.56 5.78 -9.36
CA MET A 64 -5.56 4.77 -9.74
C MET A 64 -4.96 3.36 -9.90
N HIS A 65 -3.63 3.27 -9.90
CA HIS A 65 -2.90 2.02 -10.01
C HIS A 65 -2.43 1.47 -8.65
N GLU A 66 -2.79 2.15 -7.56
CA GLU A 66 -2.46 1.67 -6.21
C GLU A 66 -3.05 0.28 -5.95
N GLY A 67 -2.31 -0.56 -5.20
CA GLY A 67 -2.67 -1.96 -4.97
C GLY A 67 -2.40 -2.90 -6.14
N ARG A 68 -1.93 -2.39 -7.30
CA ARG A 68 -1.48 -3.24 -8.41
C ARG A 68 -0.02 -3.62 -8.26
N THR A 69 0.34 -4.76 -8.86
CA THR A 69 1.75 -5.11 -9.03
C THR A 69 2.43 -4.16 -10.03
N GLY A 70 3.74 -3.98 -9.91
CA GLY A 70 4.50 -3.17 -10.85
C GLY A 70 4.32 -3.64 -12.31
N ALA A 71 4.36 -4.96 -12.54
CA ALA A 71 4.09 -5.56 -13.84
C ALA A 71 2.69 -5.24 -14.36
N GLY A 72 1.68 -5.26 -13.48
CA GLY A 72 0.30 -4.92 -13.85
C GLY A 72 0.17 -3.47 -14.31
N THR A 73 0.79 -2.52 -13.62
CA THR A 73 0.81 -1.11 -14.02
C THR A 73 1.54 -0.92 -15.34
N ILE A 74 2.73 -1.51 -15.50
CA ILE A 74 3.52 -1.43 -16.74
C ILE A 74 2.71 -1.97 -17.92
N ASN A 75 2.08 -3.13 -17.80
CA ASN A 75 1.32 -3.75 -18.87
C ASN A 75 0.07 -2.95 -19.27
N ILE A 76 -0.61 -2.30 -18.33
CA ILE A 76 -1.75 -1.43 -18.64
C ILE A 76 -1.29 -0.27 -19.52
N VAL A 77 -0.21 0.40 -19.13
CA VAL A 77 0.31 1.55 -19.86
C VAL A 77 0.89 1.12 -21.21
N SER A 78 1.65 0.01 -21.26
CA SER A 78 2.21 -0.53 -22.49
C SER A 78 1.14 -0.92 -23.51
N ARG A 79 0.08 -1.62 -23.09
CA ARG A 79 -1.04 -1.94 -23.98
C ARG A 79 -1.71 -0.69 -24.56
N ARG A 80 -1.90 0.34 -23.72
CA ARG A 80 -2.52 1.59 -24.14
C ARG A 80 -1.65 2.34 -25.16
N ASP A 81 -0.36 2.47 -24.89
CA ASP A 81 0.53 3.36 -25.64
C ASP A 81 1.23 2.65 -26.81
N ARG A 82 1.45 1.33 -26.70
CA ARG A 82 2.20 0.52 -27.70
C ARG A 82 1.36 -0.57 -28.37
N GLY A 83 0.14 -0.85 -27.87
CA GLY A 83 -0.76 -1.87 -28.38
C GLY A 83 -0.44 -3.30 -27.96
N HIS A 84 0.57 -3.53 -27.12
CA HIS A 84 0.96 -4.85 -26.61
C HIS A 84 1.48 -4.78 -25.17
N GLU A 85 1.55 -5.92 -24.51
CA GLU A 85 2.20 -6.03 -23.19
C GLU A 85 3.71 -5.87 -23.29
N ALA A 86 4.32 -5.38 -22.24
CA ALA A 86 5.77 -5.36 -22.10
C ALA A 86 6.31 -6.80 -21.91
N THR A 87 7.52 -7.06 -22.42
CA THR A 87 8.21 -8.33 -22.14
C THR A 87 8.65 -8.40 -20.68
N GLN A 88 9.04 -9.60 -20.23
CA GLN A 88 9.52 -9.78 -18.86
C GLN A 88 10.81 -8.99 -18.59
N GLU A 89 11.66 -8.87 -19.60
CA GLU A 89 12.89 -8.07 -19.54
C GLU A 89 12.56 -6.59 -19.40
N GLU A 90 11.66 -6.06 -20.23
CA GLU A 90 11.18 -4.66 -20.14
C GLU A 90 10.53 -4.37 -18.78
N ILE A 91 9.69 -5.28 -18.27
CA ILE A 91 9.06 -5.13 -16.94
C ILE A 91 10.14 -5.01 -15.87
N THR A 92 11.16 -5.86 -15.92
CA THR A 92 12.25 -5.86 -14.96
C THR A 92 13.03 -4.54 -15.02
N GLU A 93 13.38 -4.08 -16.20
CA GLU A 93 14.13 -2.84 -16.42
C GLU A 93 13.32 -1.61 -15.97
N ILE A 94 12.07 -1.50 -16.42
CA ILE A 94 11.17 -0.38 -16.08
C ILE A 94 10.95 -0.32 -14.56
N TYR A 95 10.71 -1.48 -13.93
CA TYR A 95 10.47 -1.52 -12.49
C TYR A 95 11.74 -1.21 -11.68
N ALA A 96 12.90 -1.67 -12.13
CA ALA A 96 14.19 -1.33 -11.53
C ALA A 96 14.46 0.18 -11.60
N PHE A 97 14.21 0.80 -12.75
CA PHE A 97 14.34 2.26 -12.92
C PHE A 97 13.41 3.02 -11.97
N LYS A 98 12.11 2.62 -11.93
CA LYS A 98 11.12 3.20 -11.01
C LYS A 98 11.54 3.11 -9.56
N SER A 99 12.04 1.94 -9.14
CA SER A 99 12.47 1.72 -7.77
C SER A 99 13.73 2.51 -7.43
N GLY A 100 14.67 2.60 -8.36
CA GLY A 100 15.86 3.45 -8.24
C GLY A 100 15.49 4.92 -8.05
N LEU A 101 14.61 5.44 -8.90
CA LEU A 101 14.14 6.82 -8.82
C LEU A 101 13.39 7.08 -7.49
N PHE A 102 12.48 6.17 -7.09
CA PHE A 102 11.77 6.28 -5.83
C PHE A 102 12.72 6.38 -4.62
N ASN A 103 13.79 5.62 -4.63
CA ASN A 103 14.79 5.60 -3.55
C ASN A 103 15.65 6.87 -3.49
N THR A 104 15.67 7.71 -4.54
CA THR A 104 16.34 9.03 -4.52
C THR A 104 15.47 10.13 -3.93
N LEU A 105 14.17 9.88 -3.78
CA LEU A 105 13.24 10.88 -3.24
C LEU A 105 13.33 10.95 -1.71
N PRO A 106 12.94 12.08 -1.11
CA PRO A 106 12.86 12.21 0.33
C PRO A 106 11.99 11.11 0.94
N GLU A 107 12.44 10.55 2.07
CA GLU A 107 11.67 9.53 2.77
C GLU A 107 10.27 10.04 3.16
N ALA A 108 9.26 9.25 2.83
CA ALA A 108 7.89 9.58 3.17
C ALA A 108 7.68 9.54 4.70
N LYS A 109 7.03 10.57 5.21
CA LYS A 109 6.68 10.67 6.64
C LYS A 109 5.55 9.70 6.98
N ARG A 110 5.42 9.40 8.26
CA ARG A 110 4.23 8.69 8.77
C ARG A 110 2.95 9.45 8.41
N MET A 111 1.89 8.72 8.06
CA MET A 111 0.57 9.33 7.99
C MET A 111 0.18 9.89 9.36
N PRO A 112 -0.42 11.09 9.40
CA PRO A 112 -0.93 11.65 10.65
C PRO A 112 -1.92 10.70 11.33
N GLY A 113 -1.73 10.43 12.61
CA GLY A 113 -2.57 9.54 13.40
C GLY A 113 -2.31 8.04 13.23
N ALA A 114 -1.44 7.61 12.31
CA ALA A 114 -1.17 6.19 12.07
C ALA A 114 -0.57 5.50 13.29
N TYR A 115 0.39 6.11 13.97
CA TYR A 115 1.02 5.52 15.14
C TYR A 115 0.04 5.40 16.31
N GLU A 116 -0.74 6.44 16.56
CA GLU A 116 -1.76 6.49 17.60
C GLU A 116 -2.83 5.42 17.37
N LEU A 117 -3.27 5.24 16.11
CA LEU A 117 -4.20 4.20 15.73
C LEU A 117 -3.62 2.80 15.99
N LEU A 118 -2.38 2.55 15.57
CA LEU A 118 -1.70 1.26 15.78
C LEU A 118 -1.56 0.93 17.27
N CYS A 119 -1.18 1.91 18.09
CA CYS A 119 -1.11 1.75 19.54
C CYS A 119 -2.48 1.40 20.13
N LYS A 120 -3.55 2.08 19.68
CA LYS A 120 -4.91 1.81 20.11
C LYS A 120 -5.39 0.41 19.69
N VAL A 121 -5.11 -0.01 18.47
CA VAL A 121 -5.42 -1.36 17.98
C VAL A 121 -4.73 -2.41 18.86
N LYS A 122 -3.43 -2.26 19.09
CA LYS A 122 -2.63 -3.18 19.90
C LYS A 122 -3.13 -3.23 21.36
N SER A 123 -3.42 -2.07 21.98
CA SER A 123 -3.92 -2.02 23.35
C SER A 123 -5.34 -2.59 23.51
N SER A 124 -6.09 -2.70 22.41
CA SER A 124 -7.40 -3.36 22.38
C SER A 124 -7.32 -4.89 22.22
N GLY A 125 -6.12 -5.47 22.25
CA GLY A 125 -5.91 -6.91 22.07
C GLY A 125 -6.01 -7.40 20.63
N ILE A 126 -6.00 -6.47 19.66
CA ILE A 126 -6.02 -6.79 18.24
C ILE A 126 -4.58 -6.73 17.72
N THR A 127 -4.15 -7.76 16.98
CA THR A 127 -2.80 -7.82 16.40
C THR A 127 -2.73 -6.96 15.14
N PRO A 128 -1.91 -5.89 15.10
CA PRO A 128 -1.67 -5.15 13.86
C PRO A 128 -0.71 -5.91 12.96
N MET A 129 -1.03 -6.05 11.68
CA MET A 129 -0.19 -6.66 10.65
C MET A 129 -0.01 -5.69 9.48
N VAL A 130 1.12 -5.77 8.79
CA VAL A 130 1.33 -5.07 7.51
C VAL A 130 1.11 -6.05 6.37
N VAL A 131 0.33 -5.61 5.37
CA VAL A 131 0.16 -6.32 4.10
C VAL A 131 0.48 -5.33 2.98
N THR A 132 1.55 -5.57 2.24
CA THR A 132 2.02 -4.63 1.20
C THR A 132 2.55 -5.35 -0.03
N GLY A 133 2.34 -4.77 -1.20
CA GLY A 133 2.97 -5.20 -2.44
C GLY A 133 4.45 -4.84 -2.56
N SER A 134 5.05 -4.19 -1.56
CA SER A 134 6.48 -3.83 -1.57
C SER A 134 7.33 -4.99 -1.05
N GLY A 135 8.32 -5.41 -1.85
CA GLY A 135 9.29 -6.47 -1.50
C GLY A 135 10.65 -5.92 -1.01
N GLN A 136 10.74 -4.67 -0.55
CA GLN A 136 12.03 -4.06 -0.18
C GLN A 136 12.60 -4.67 1.11
N LYS A 137 13.87 -5.06 1.08
CA LYS A 137 14.57 -5.65 2.24
C LYS A 137 14.65 -4.74 3.47
N SER A 138 14.67 -3.41 3.27
CA SER A 138 14.71 -2.40 4.33
C SER A 138 13.35 -2.09 4.96
N LEU A 139 12.30 -2.77 4.50
CA LEU A 139 10.93 -2.48 4.92
C LEU A 139 10.72 -2.66 6.43
N LEU A 140 11.23 -3.76 6.97
CA LEU A 140 11.09 -4.04 8.41
C LEU A 140 11.82 -2.99 9.26
N GLU A 141 13.03 -2.61 8.89
CA GLU A 141 13.81 -1.58 9.59
C GLU A 141 13.07 -0.24 9.58
N ARG A 142 12.52 0.15 8.42
CA ARG A 142 11.73 1.36 8.28
C ARG A 142 10.47 1.32 9.14
N LEU A 143 9.76 0.20 9.18
CA LEU A 143 8.58 0.03 10.02
C LEU A 143 8.95 0.07 11.51
N GLN A 144 10.02 -0.58 11.93
CA GLN A 144 10.48 -0.57 13.33
C GLN A 144 10.96 0.82 13.78
N HIS A 145 11.63 1.56 12.89
CA HIS A 145 12.06 2.92 13.17
C HIS A 145 10.85 3.87 13.34
N ASN A 146 9.87 3.77 12.45
CA ASN A 146 8.72 4.68 12.45
C ASN A 146 7.59 4.24 13.41
N PHE A 147 7.45 2.94 13.66
CA PHE A 147 6.41 2.36 14.53
C PHE A 147 7.04 1.41 15.55
N PRO A 148 7.82 1.94 16.50
CA PRO A 148 8.58 1.10 17.44
C PRO A 148 7.65 0.18 18.23
N GLN A 149 8.08 -1.08 18.40
CA GLN A 149 7.36 -2.12 19.13
C GLN A 149 5.99 -2.53 18.57
N ILE A 150 5.62 -2.08 17.37
CA ILE A 150 4.35 -2.47 16.73
C ILE A 150 4.55 -3.70 15.84
N PHE A 151 5.54 -3.68 14.96
CA PHE A 151 5.75 -4.70 13.94
C PHE A 151 7.04 -5.50 14.16
N ASN A 152 6.98 -6.77 13.79
CA ASN A 152 8.12 -7.66 13.61
C ASN A 152 7.92 -8.43 12.29
N GLN A 153 8.89 -9.28 11.92
CA GLN A 153 8.84 -9.98 10.65
C GLN A 153 7.64 -10.94 10.50
N GLU A 154 7.15 -11.52 11.60
CA GLU A 154 6.00 -12.44 11.60
C GLU A 154 4.67 -11.70 11.36
N LEU A 155 4.65 -10.39 11.56
CA LEU A 155 3.48 -9.53 11.38
C LEU A 155 3.49 -8.79 10.02
N MET A 156 4.18 -9.35 9.03
CA MET A 156 4.34 -8.77 7.70
C MET A 156 4.03 -9.78 6.62
N VAL A 157 3.21 -9.37 5.65
CA VAL A 157 3.00 -10.05 4.38
C VAL A 157 3.47 -9.12 3.27
N THR A 158 4.47 -9.55 2.51
CA THR A 158 5.06 -8.78 1.39
C THR A 158 4.94 -9.59 0.10
N ALA A 159 5.06 -8.91 -1.05
CA ALA A 159 5.09 -9.57 -2.37
C ALA A 159 6.43 -10.29 -2.61
#